data_0c1d04406c247003671cb64b5f22a287
#
_entry.id   0c1d04406c247003671cb64b5f22a287
#
_cell.length_a   1.000
_cell.length_b   1.000
_cell.length_c   1.000
_cell.angle_alpha   90.00
_cell.angle_beta   90.00
_cell.angle_gamma   90.00
#
_symmetry.space_group_name_H-M   'P 1'
#
loop_
_entity.id
_entity.type
_entity.pdbx_description
1 polymer ?
#
loop_
_entity_poly.entity_id
_entity_poly.type
_entity_poly.pdbx_seq_one_letter_code
_entity_poly.pdbx_strand_id
1 'polypeptide(L)'
;SSGRAIIGSFDGEKITLKEVHRFTNDPVDLGGTLYWDVLRLFYEIKQGIVKAKIAGGFDSIGIDTWGVDFGLIDKNGRLLENPVHYRDKRTSGLVEESFKSVPRQKMYDITGIQFMELNTLFQLISLKKQRPEMLERADKMLFMPDLFAYFLTGKMCSEYSIASTSQLIDINTRSWSKELLDAFGIKESLFAPLTEPGTQLGNLSKEICEECGVESVPVISVCGHDTQSAITAVPCESGDFAFLSSGTWSLFGTETDIPYINEKSIKYNLTNE
;
A
#
# COMPACT_ATOMS: atom_id res chain seq x y z
N SER A 1 6.00 -14.57 -4.19
CA SER A 1 4.66 -14.28 -3.63
C SER A 1 3.56 -14.66 -4.63
N SER A 2 2.29 -14.55 -4.23
CA SER A 2 1.15 -14.84 -5.09
C SER A 2 -0.01 -13.90 -4.78
N GLY A 3 -0.77 -13.53 -5.81
CA GLY A 3 -2.05 -12.87 -5.67
C GLY A 3 -3.19 -13.89 -5.62
N ARG A 4 -4.29 -13.54 -4.96
CA ARG A 4 -5.48 -14.36 -4.82
C ARG A 4 -6.74 -13.54 -4.93
N ALA A 5 -7.77 -14.10 -5.57
CA ALA A 5 -9.13 -13.60 -5.43
C ALA A 5 -9.91 -14.58 -4.55
N ILE A 6 -10.48 -14.06 -3.47
CA ILE A 6 -11.19 -14.84 -2.45
C ILE A 6 -12.59 -14.23 -2.28
N ILE A 7 -13.63 -15.07 -2.33
CA ILE A 7 -14.98 -14.69 -1.92
C ILE A 7 -15.11 -14.94 -0.43
N GLY A 8 -15.40 -13.87 0.32
CA GLY A 8 -15.83 -13.94 1.71
C GLY A 8 -17.34 -13.86 1.78
N SER A 9 -17.99 -14.88 2.33
CA SER A 9 -19.43 -14.89 2.56
C SER A 9 -19.73 -14.83 4.04
N PHE A 10 -20.56 -13.88 4.47
CA PHE A 10 -20.97 -13.70 5.86
C PHE A 10 -22.46 -14.01 5.99
N ASP A 11 -22.81 -14.93 6.87
CA ASP A 11 -24.20 -15.38 7.10
C ASP A 11 -24.87 -14.70 8.30
N GLY A 12 -24.18 -13.74 8.92
CA GLY A 12 -24.61 -13.04 10.14
C GLY A 12 -23.87 -13.51 11.40
N GLU A 13 -23.22 -14.67 11.35
CA GLU A 13 -22.48 -15.25 12.47
C GLU A 13 -21.05 -15.64 12.07
N LYS A 14 -20.89 -16.18 10.86
CA LYS A 14 -19.64 -16.79 10.40
C LYS A 14 -19.23 -16.29 9.02
N ILE A 15 -17.92 -16.10 8.84
CA ILE A 15 -17.32 -15.84 7.53
C ILE A 15 -16.84 -17.16 6.94
N THR A 16 -17.23 -17.42 5.69
CA THR A 16 -16.75 -18.54 4.89
C THR A 16 -15.92 -18.01 3.74
N LEU A 17 -14.74 -18.57 3.52
CA LEU A 17 -13.78 -18.13 2.49
C LEU A 17 -13.72 -19.16 1.36
N LYS A 18 -13.75 -18.67 0.10
CA LYS A 18 -13.58 -19.49 -1.10
C LYS A 18 -12.58 -18.82 -2.04
N GLU A 19 -11.38 -19.40 -2.19
CA GLU A 19 -10.43 -18.98 -3.22
C GLU A 19 -10.98 -19.33 -4.60
N VAL A 20 -11.06 -18.35 -5.49
CA VAL A 20 -11.59 -18.52 -6.86
C VAL A 20 -10.52 -18.29 -7.92
N HIS A 21 -9.43 -17.60 -7.58
CA HIS A 21 -8.30 -17.38 -8.48
C HIS A 21 -6.99 -17.24 -7.71
N ARG A 22 -5.91 -17.74 -8.29
CA ARG A 22 -4.54 -17.58 -7.79
C ARG A 22 -3.61 -17.36 -8.96
N PHE A 23 -2.64 -16.48 -8.77
CA PHE A 23 -1.64 -16.15 -9.79
C PHE A 23 -0.29 -15.83 -9.14
N THR A 24 0.77 -15.91 -9.92
CA THR A 24 2.12 -15.55 -9.47
C THR A 24 2.30 -14.02 -9.49
N ASN A 25 3.13 -13.53 -8.58
CA ASN A 25 3.51 -12.15 -8.48
C ASN A 25 5.04 -12.07 -8.45
N ASP A 26 5.65 -12.26 -9.63
CA ASP A 26 7.09 -12.27 -9.80
C ASP A 26 7.56 -10.91 -10.37
N PRO A 27 8.67 -10.35 -9.84
CA PRO A 27 9.25 -9.14 -10.41
C PRO A 27 9.88 -9.43 -11.77
N VAL A 28 9.97 -8.39 -12.60
CA VAL A 28 10.63 -8.43 -13.91
C VAL A 28 11.89 -7.59 -13.85
N ASP A 29 13.05 -8.18 -14.15
CA ASP A 29 14.30 -7.44 -14.32
C ASP A 29 14.36 -6.92 -15.76
N LEU A 30 14.51 -5.62 -15.91
CA LEU A 30 14.73 -4.96 -17.20
C LEU A 30 15.89 -3.96 -17.07
N GLY A 31 17.03 -4.32 -17.66
CA GLY A 31 18.20 -3.45 -17.67
C GLY A 31 18.81 -3.19 -16.28
N GLY A 32 18.67 -4.15 -15.35
CA GLY A 32 19.18 -4.05 -13.98
C GLY A 32 18.25 -3.34 -12.99
N THR A 33 17.04 -2.96 -13.43
CA THR A 33 15.98 -2.43 -12.59
C THR A 33 14.88 -3.47 -12.41
N LEU A 34 14.49 -3.73 -11.18
CA LEU A 34 13.39 -4.63 -10.87
C LEU A 34 12.05 -3.89 -10.92
N TYR A 35 11.11 -4.40 -11.70
CA TYR A 35 9.76 -3.85 -11.83
C TYR A 35 8.69 -4.83 -11.37
N TRP A 36 7.57 -4.29 -10.88
CA TRP A 36 6.31 -5.00 -10.84
C TRP A 36 5.62 -4.90 -12.20
N ASP A 37 5.20 -6.02 -12.78
CA ASP A 37 4.33 -6.00 -13.96
C ASP A 37 2.89 -5.70 -13.53
N VAL A 38 2.62 -4.42 -13.23
CA VAL A 38 1.32 -3.98 -12.70
C VAL A 38 0.19 -4.18 -13.71
N LEU A 39 0.49 -4.16 -15.00
CA LEU A 39 -0.51 -4.39 -16.04
C LEU A 39 -0.94 -5.87 -16.04
N ARG A 40 0.02 -6.79 -15.85
CA ARG A 40 -0.29 -8.21 -15.69
C ARG A 40 -1.07 -8.45 -14.39
N LEU A 41 -0.68 -7.83 -13.29
CA LEU A 41 -1.40 -7.96 -12.01
C LEU A 41 -2.84 -7.45 -12.15
N PHE A 42 -3.06 -6.33 -12.83
CA PHE A 42 -4.41 -5.82 -13.07
C PHE A 42 -5.24 -6.74 -13.97
N TYR A 43 -4.62 -7.35 -14.99
CA TYR A 43 -5.28 -8.40 -15.77
C TYR A 43 -5.74 -9.56 -14.88
N GLU A 44 -4.88 -10.04 -13.95
CA GLU A 44 -5.23 -11.12 -13.05
C GLU A 44 -6.33 -10.74 -12.04
N ILE A 45 -6.37 -9.48 -11.59
CA ILE A 45 -7.47 -8.95 -10.78
C ILE A 45 -8.80 -9.06 -11.56
N LYS A 46 -8.83 -8.65 -12.82
CA LYS A 46 -10.00 -8.77 -13.68
C LYS A 46 -10.41 -10.24 -13.89
N GLN A 47 -9.45 -11.15 -14.06
CA GLN A 47 -9.75 -12.59 -14.12
C GLN A 47 -10.35 -13.10 -12.80
N GLY A 48 -9.88 -12.58 -11.66
CA GLY A 48 -10.47 -12.86 -10.34
C GLY A 48 -11.93 -12.40 -10.25
N ILE A 49 -12.22 -11.20 -10.71
CA ILE A 49 -13.59 -10.63 -10.78
C ILE A 49 -14.52 -11.54 -11.63
N VAL A 50 -14.08 -11.93 -12.81
CA VAL A 50 -14.86 -12.83 -13.69
C VAL A 50 -15.12 -14.18 -13.01
N LYS A 51 -14.10 -14.77 -12.38
CA LYS A 51 -14.25 -16.06 -11.67
C LYS A 51 -15.13 -15.95 -10.44
N ALA A 52 -15.07 -14.83 -9.71
CA ALA A 52 -15.95 -14.57 -8.58
C ALA A 52 -17.42 -14.49 -9.01
N LYS A 53 -17.71 -13.82 -10.14
CA LYS A 53 -19.05 -13.81 -10.74
C LYS A 53 -19.55 -15.24 -11.04
N ILE A 54 -18.72 -16.05 -11.71
CA ILE A 54 -19.08 -17.43 -12.06
C ILE A 54 -19.32 -18.28 -10.80
N ALA A 55 -18.60 -17.98 -9.71
CA ALA A 55 -18.68 -18.73 -8.46
C ALA A 55 -19.90 -18.37 -7.57
N GLY A 56 -20.71 -17.40 -7.97
CA GLY A 56 -21.94 -17.00 -7.27
C GLY A 56 -22.16 -15.48 -7.17
N GLY A 57 -21.18 -14.67 -7.60
CA GLY A 57 -21.24 -13.21 -7.53
C GLY A 57 -20.66 -12.66 -6.21
N PHE A 58 -20.73 -11.35 -6.06
CA PHE A 58 -20.22 -10.61 -4.89
C PHE A 58 -20.89 -9.22 -4.83
N ASP A 59 -20.96 -8.66 -3.63
CA ASP A 59 -21.65 -7.39 -3.37
C ASP A 59 -20.66 -6.19 -3.28
N SER A 60 -19.38 -6.46 -3.04
CA SER A 60 -18.32 -5.45 -2.95
C SER A 60 -16.95 -6.05 -3.22
N ILE A 61 -15.96 -5.18 -3.45
CA ILE A 61 -14.55 -5.57 -3.66
C ILE A 61 -13.68 -4.76 -2.71
N GLY A 62 -12.72 -5.44 -2.06
CA GLY A 62 -11.59 -4.84 -1.35
C GLY A 62 -10.28 -5.39 -1.91
N ILE A 63 -9.22 -4.59 -1.87
CA ILE A 63 -7.88 -4.98 -2.32
C ILE A 63 -6.86 -4.58 -1.26
N ASP A 64 -6.08 -5.54 -0.81
CA ASP A 64 -4.86 -5.32 -0.06
C ASP A 64 -3.63 -5.78 -0.85
N THR A 65 -2.48 -5.25 -0.53
CA THR A 65 -1.19 -5.61 -1.12
C THR A 65 -0.06 -5.49 -0.12
N TRP A 66 1.16 -5.75 -0.59
CA TRP A 66 2.38 -5.42 0.17
C TRP A 66 2.56 -3.90 0.31
N GLY A 67 3.32 -3.47 1.33
CA GLY A 67 3.62 -2.07 1.64
C GLY A 67 4.60 -1.40 0.68
N VAL A 68 4.79 -0.13 0.88
CA VAL A 68 5.85 0.78 0.41
C VAL A 68 5.92 1.10 -1.09
N ASP A 69 5.44 0.22 -1.98
CA ASP A 69 5.55 0.42 -3.42
C ASP A 69 4.39 1.23 -3.99
N PHE A 70 4.66 1.94 -5.08
CA PHE A 70 3.72 2.90 -5.66
C PHE A 70 3.88 3.03 -7.18
N GLY A 71 2.81 3.48 -7.83
CA GLY A 71 2.82 3.94 -9.21
C GLY A 71 2.61 5.46 -9.30
N LEU A 72 3.11 6.05 -10.39
CA LEU A 72 2.95 7.46 -10.69
C LEU A 72 1.91 7.66 -11.79
N ILE A 73 0.97 8.53 -11.57
CA ILE A 73 -0.11 8.88 -12.50
C ILE A 73 0.12 10.29 -13.02
N ASP A 74 -0.02 10.48 -14.33
CA ASP A 74 0.07 11.80 -14.96
C ASP A 74 -1.24 12.59 -14.85
N LYS A 75 -1.22 13.85 -15.30
CA LYS A 75 -2.40 14.75 -15.32
C LYS A 75 -3.57 14.26 -16.18
N ASN A 76 -3.33 13.29 -17.05
CA ASN A 76 -4.36 12.68 -17.88
C ASN A 76 -4.90 11.37 -17.27
N GLY A 77 -4.49 11.04 -16.05
CA GLY A 77 -4.89 9.80 -15.36
C GLY A 77 -4.17 8.54 -15.87
N ARG A 78 -3.03 8.69 -16.56
CA ARG A 78 -2.30 7.56 -17.13
C ARG A 78 -1.11 7.16 -16.24
N LEU A 79 -0.91 5.87 -16.08
CA LEU A 79 0.29 5.33 -15.45
C LEU A 79 1.53 5.72 -16.27
N LEU A 80 2.53 6.32 -15.60
CA LEU A 80 3.75 6.77 -16.28
C LEU A 80 4.67 5.62 -16.66
N GLU A 81 4.83 4.65 -15.76
CA GLU A 81 5.61 3.43 -15.97
C GLU A 81 5.19 2.35 -14.96
N ASN A 82 5.65 1.12 -15.17
CA ASN A 82 5.51 0.07 -14.17
C ASN A 82 6.22 0.46 -12.87
N PRO A 83 5.60 0.23 -11.69
CA PRO A 83 6.22 0.47 -10.39
C PRO A 83 7.54 -0.28 -10.24
N VAL A 84 8.55 0.38 -9.67
CA VAL A 84 9.81 -0.27 -9.33
C VAL A 84 9.63 -1.05 -8.03
N HIS A 85 10.12 -2.27 -8.01
CA HIS A 85 10.03 -3.19 -6.89
C HIS A 85 10.87 -2.74 -5.69
N TYR A 86 10.37 -2.88 -4.47
CA TYR A 86 11.03 -2.45 -3.23
C TYR A 86 12.41 -3.09 -2.98
N ARG A 87 12.72 -4.23 -3.60
CA ARG A 87 14.04 -4.88 -3.52
C ARG A 87 15.03 -4.40 -4.58
N ASP A 88 14.64 -3.41 -5.38
CA ASP A 88 15.58 -2.76 -6.28
C ASP A 88 16.69 -2.06 -5.47
N LYS A 89 17.92 -2.11 -5.97
CA LYS A 89 19.10 -1.58 -5.25
C LYS A 89 19.22 -0.05 -5.28
N ARG A 90 18.29 0.65 -5.95
CA ARG A 90 18.32 2.11 -6.12
C ARG A 90 18.32 2.90 -4.81
N THR A 91 17.86 2.28 -3.73
CA THR A 91 17.72 2.91 -2.39
C THR A 91 18.89 2.63 -1.45
N SER A 92 19.87 1.82 -1.88
CA SER A 92 20.99 1.43 -1.02
C SER A 92 21.77 2.64 -0.50
N GLY A 93 21.96 2.68 0.83
CA GLY A 93 22.65 3.76 1.55
C GLY A 93 21.85 5.05 1.73
N LEU A 94 20.62 5.16 1.21
CA LEU A 94 19.82 6.38 1.32
C LEU A 94 19.25 6.59 2.72
N VAL A 95 19.10 5.56 3.53
CA VAL A 95 18.70 5.69 4.93
C VAL A 95 19.71 6.56 5.69
N GLU A 96 20.98 6.15 5.68
CA GLU A 96 22.04 6.89 6.38
C GLU A 96 22.25 8.29 5.77
N GLU A 97 22.13 8.42 4.47
CA GLU A 97 22.24 9.71 3.81
C GLU A 97 21.13 10.68 4.24
N SER A 98 19.92 10.20 4.41
CA SER A 98 18.74 10.98 4.79
C SER A 98 18.90 11.65 6.16
N PHE A 99 19.66 11.02 7.07
CA PHE A 99 19.92 11.57 8.41
C PHE A 99 20.74 12.86 8.41
N LYS A 100 21.38 13.20 7.29
CA LYS A 100 22.04 14.51 7.11
C LYS A 100 21.01 15.65 6.94
N SER A 101 19.83 15.34 6.42
CA SER A 101 18.74 16.31 6.23
C SER A 101 17.81 16.36 7.44
N VAL A 102 17.41 15.19 7.96
CA VAL A 102 16.57 15.07 9.15
C VAL A 102 17.21 14.04 10.09
N PRO A 103 17.58 14.43 11.32
CA PRO A 103 18.19 13.50 12.28
C PRO A 103 17.32 12.25 12.51
N ARG A 104 17.97 11.08 12.66
CA ARG A 104 17.31 9.78 12.85
C ARG A 104 16.23 9.80 13.93
N GLN A 105 16.56 10.35 15.10
CA GLN A 105 15.60 10.46 16.21
C GLN A 105 14.37 11.27 15.79
N LYS A 106 14.56 12.43 15.19
CA LYS A 106 13.46 13.30 14.79
C LYS A 106 12.55 12.64 13.74
N MET A 107 13.13 11.98 12.74
CA MET A 107 12.34 11.25 11.74
C MET A 107 11.51 10.14 12.38
N TYR A 108 12.08 9.42 13.36
CA TYR A 108 11.36 8.40 14.10
C TYR A 108 10.26 9.00 14.99
N ASP A 109 10.54 10.10 15.67
CA ASP A 109 9.54 10.78 16.53
C ASP A 109 8.32 11.27 15.75
N ILE A 110 8.52 11.64 14.47
CA ILE A 110 7.43 12.03 13.58
C ILE A 110 6.64 10.81 13.11
N THR A 111 7.32 9.77 12.65
CA THR A 111 6.68 8.70 11.89
C THR A 111 6.41 7.43 12.69
N GLY A 112 7.19 7.15 13.71
CA GLY A 112 7.16 5.89 14.44
C GLY A 112 7.60 4.66 13.61
N ILE A 113 8.01 4.85 12.36
CA ILE A 113 8.27 3.76 11.43
C ILE A 113 9.73 3.31 11.49
N GLN A 114 9.95 1.99 11.49
CA GLN A 114 11.29 1.42 11.38
C GLN A 114 12.03 1.88 10.12
N PHE A 115 13.34 2.04 10.22
CA PHE A 115 14.17 2.42 9.07
C PHE A 115 14.54 1.20 8.26
N MET A 116 14.05 1.18 7.01
CA MET A 116 14.36 0.16 6.02
C MET A 116 14.59 0.84 4.67
N GLU A 117 15.61 0.43 3.94
CA GLU A 117 15.93 1.02 2.62
C GLU A 117 14.75 0.98 1.64
N LEU A 118 13.83 0.05 1.83
CA LEU A 118 12.65 -0.15 0.98
C LEU A 118 11.51 0.84 1.22
N ASN A 119 11.51 1.62 2.33
CA ASN A 119 10.41 2.54 2.62
C ASN A 119 10.25 3.59 1.52
N THR A 120 9.02 3.99 1.27
CA THR A 120 8.64 4.89 0.16
C THR A 120 9.42 6.19 0.14
N LEU A 121 9.71 6.78 1.31
CA LEU A 121 10.55 7.99 1.41
C LEU A 121 11.87 7.82 0.67
N PHE A 122 12.59 6.71 0.91
CA PHE A 122 13.90 6.48 0.27
C PHE A 122 13.76 6.18 -1.22
N GLN A 123 12.67 5.54 -1.62
CA GLN A 123 12.36 5.34 -3.04
C GLN A 123 12.11 6.68 -3.74
N LEU A 124 11.38 7.62 -3.12
CA LEU A 124 11.15 8.96 -3.66
C LEU A 124 12.44 9.80 -3.70
N ILE A 125 13.30 9.71 -2.67
CA ILE A 125 14.63 10.36 -2.67
C ILE A 125 15.46 9.82 -3.83
N SER A 126 15.50 8.49 -4.04
CA SER A 126 16.20 7.88 -5.16
C SER A 126 15.66 8.38 -6.50
N LEU A 127 14.35 8.38 -6.68
CA LEU A 127 13.69 8.83 -7.89
C LEU A 127 14.00 10.29 -8.19
N LYS A 128 13.93 11.15 -7.17
CA LYS A 128 14.27 12.58 -7.30
C LYS A 128 15.73 12.80 -7.74
N LYS A 129 16.66 11.96 -7.28
CA LYS A 129 18.08 12.05 -7.64
C LYS A 129 18.38 11.53 -9.02
N GLN A 130 17.78 10.41 -9.40
CA GLN A 130 18.14 9.70 -10.62
C GLN A 130 17.28 10.09 -11.82
N ARG A 131 15.98 10.39 -11.56
CA ARG A 131 14.96 10.62 -12.60
C ARG A 131 13.95 11.69 -12.16
N PRO A 132 14.41 12.93 -11.88
CA PRO A 132 13.55 14.01 -11.40
C PRO A 132 12.40 14.33 -12.35
N GLU A 133 12.57 14.12 -13.65
CA GLU A 133 11.55 14.33 -14.69
C GLU A 133 10.30 13.45 -14.46
N MET A 134 10.44 12.31 -13.80
CA MET A 134 9.29 11.46 -13.46
C MET A 134 8.38 12.12 -12.44
N LEU A 135 8.97 12.75 -11.40
CA LEU A 135 8.22 13.50 -10.39
C LEU A 135 7.63 14.80 -10.95
N GLU A 136 8.28 15.41 -11.95
CA GLU A 136 7.74 16.60 -12.64
C GLU A 136 6.52 16.27 -13.49
N ARG A 137 6.49 15.09 -14.13
CA ARG A 137 5.39 14.61 -14.95
C ARG A 137 4.23 14.03 -14.14
N ALA A 138 4.52 13.54 -12.93
CA ALA A 138 3.52 12.97 -12.06
C ALA A 138 2.55 14.04 -11.53
N ASP A 139 1.27 13.74 -11.58
CA ASP A 139 0.22 14.46 -10.86
C ASP A 139 -0.03 13.84 -9.49
N LYS A 140 -0.11 12.49 -9.46
CA LYS A 140 -0.34 11.72 -8.23
C LYS A 140 0.59 10.50 -8.13
N MET A 141 0.90 10.17 -6.90
CA MET A 141 1.48 8.90 -6.48
C MET A 141 0.37 8.09 -5.80
N LEU A 142 0.20 6.84 -6.19
CA LEU A 142 -0.75 5.91 -5.58
C LEU A 142 -0.01 4.66 -5.12
N PHE A 143 -0.22 4.25 -3.87
CA PHE A 143 0.28 2.96 -3.38
C PHE A 143 -0.37 1.81 -4.16
N MET A 144 0.23 0.63 -4.10
CA MET A 144 -0.22 -0.48 -4.94
C MET A 144 -1.71 -0.81 -4.81
N PRO A 145 -2.32 -0.91 -3.59
CA PRO A 145 -3.75 -1.20 -3.49
C PRO A 145 -4.60 -0.04 -4.00
N ASP A 146 -4.18 1.20 -3.72
CA ASP A 146 -4.86 2.41 -4.20
C ASP A 146 -4.79 2.54 -5.73
N LEU A 147 -3.67 2.14 -6.32
CA LEU A 147 -3.48 2.11 -7.77
C LEU A 147 -4.45 1.13 -8.45
N PHE A 148 -4.61 -0.07 -7.89
CA PHE A 148 -5.58 -1.02 -8.40
C PHE A 148 -7.02 -0.57 -8.17
N ALA A 149 -7.33 0.03 -7.02
CA ALA A 149 -8.64 0.61 -6.76
C ALA A 149 -8.94 1.77 -7.74
N TYR A 150 -7.94 2.60 -8.03
CA TYR A 150 -8.04 3.64 -9.06
C TYR A 150 -8.33 3.04 -10.45
N PHE A 151 -7.64 2.00 -10.86
CA PHE A 151 -7.91 1.33 -12.15
C PHE A 151 -9.32 0.74 -12.24
N LEU A 152 -9.90 0.34 -11.12
CA LEU A 152 -11.27 -0.19 -11.06
C LEU A 152 -12.34 0.89 -11.05
N THR A 153 -12.07 2.06 -10.44
CA THR A 153 -13.09 3.06 -10.10
C THR A 153 -12.88 4.42 -10.74
N GLY A 154 -11.65 4.73 -11.16
CA GLY A 154 -11.24 6.09 -11.56
C GLY A 154 -11.07 7.07 -10.38
N LYS A 155 -11.15 6.63 -9.12
CA LYS A 155 -10.99 7.46 -7.92
C LYS A 155 -9.61 7.29 -7.30
N MET A 156 -8.96 8.41 -6.97
CA MET A 156 -7.62 8.43 -6.36
C MET A 156 -7.74 8.72 -4.86
N CYS A 157 -7.14 7.88 -4.05
CA CYS A 157 -6.99 8.04 -2.61
C CYS A 157 -5.63 7.50 -2.16
N SER A 158 -5.29 7.70 -0.90
CA SER A 158 -4.21 7.03 -0.20
C SER A 158 -4.80 6.44 1.08
N GLU A 159 -4.98 5.12 1.14
CA GLU A 159 -5.49 4.48 2.34
C GLU A 159 -4.45 4.55 3.46
N TYR A 160 -4.92 4.77 4.69
CA TYR A 160 -4.05 5.14 5.81
C TYR A 160 -3.04 4.05 6.18
N SER A 161 -3.44 2.79 6.26
CA SER A 161 -2.55 1.70 6.69
C SER A 161 -1.42 1.47 5.69
N ILE A 162 -1.70 1.55 4.38
CA ILE A 162 -0.64 1.47 3.37
C ILE A 162 0.22 2.73 3.36
N ALA A 163 -0.38 3.91 3.55
CA ALA A 163 0.35 5.18 3.59
C ALA A 163 1.30 5.26 4.79
N SER A 164 0.97 4.66 5.95
CA SER A 164 1.84 4.62 7.12
C SER A 164 3.17 3.95 6.84
N THR A 165 3.21 2.93 5.98
CA THR A 165 4.44 2.22 5.60
C THR A 165 5.47 3.12 4.90
N SER A 166 5.04 4.29 4.43
CA SER A 166 5.85 5.20 3.60
C SER A 166 6.99 5.89 4.33
N GLN A 167 6.92 5.99 5.66
CA GLN A 167 7.77 6.88 6.47
C GLN A 167 7.56 8.37 6.16
N LEU A 168 6.34 8.74 5.74
CA LEU A 168 5.95 10.12 5.41
C LEU A 168 4.71 10.60 6.17
N ILE A 169 4.06 9.72 6.93
CA ILE A 169 2.93 10.10 7.79
C ILE A 169 3.46 10.57 9.16
N ASP A 170 2.95 11.67 9.65
CA ASP A 170 3.09 12.07 11.04
C ASP A 170 2.06 11.29 11.87
N ILE A 171 2.56 10.39 12.69
CA ILE A 171 1.73 9.47 13.47
C ILE A 171 0.87 10.18 14.52
N ASN A 172 1.29 11.38 14.97
CA ASN A 172 0.56 12.15 15.98
C ASN A 172 -0.65 12.90 15.37
N THR A 173 -0.49 13.40 14.14
CA THR A 173 -1.54 14.15 13.44
C THR A 173 -2.31 13.29 12.43
N ARG A 174 -1.85 12.05 12.16
CA ARG A 174 -2.40 11.13 11.15
C ARG A 174 -2.53 11.78 9.77
N SER A 175 -1.53 12.58 9.40
CA SER A 175 -1.49 13.33 8.12
C SER A 175 -0.10 13.25 7.49
N TRP A 176 0.01 13.65 6.23
CA TRP A 176 1.32 13.77 5.58
C TRP A 176 2.21 14.74 6.36
N SER A 177 3.41 14.31 6.72
CA SER A 177 4.37 15.14 7.46
C SER A 177 4.94 16.24 6.57
N LYS A 178 4.39 17.45 6.70
CA LYS A 178 4.88 18.60 5.97
C LYS A 178 6.38 18.84 6.21
N GLU A 179 6.85 18.61 7.42
CA GLU A 179 8.26 18.77 7.77
C GLU A 179 9.16 17.83 6.97
N LEU A 180 8.80 16.55 6.85
CA LEU A 180 9.58 15.60 6.05
C LEU A 180 9.47 15.89 4.56
N LEU A 181 8.28 16.23 4.08
CA LEU A 181 8.09 16.60 2.69
C LEU A 181 8.93 17.80 2.28
N ASP A 182 8.93 18.85 3.09
CA ASP A 182 9.75 20.06 2.86
C ASP A 182 11.25 19.76 2.92
N ALA A 183 11.69 18.98 3.94
CA ALA A 183 13.09 18.63 4.12
C ALA A 183 13.69 17.85 2.94
N PHE A 184 12.90 16.97 2.32
CA PHE A 184 13.32 16.19 1.15
C PHE A 184 12.88 16.82 -0.18
N GLY A 185 12.14 17.93 -0.13
CA GLY A 185 11.64 18.66 -1.29
C GLY A 185 10.70 17.79 -2.14
N ILE A 186 9.79 17.09 -1.49
CA ILE A 186 8.71 16.31 -2.08
C ILE A 186 7.44 17.14 -2.00
N LYS A 187 6.74 17.30 -3.12
CA LYS A 187 5.53 18.11 -3.15
C LYS A 187 4.38 17.37 -2.48
N GLU A 188 3.70 18.01 -1.52
CA GLU A 188 2.50 17.43 -0.88
C GLU A 188 1.39 17.12 -1.90
N SER A 189 1.28 17.95 -2.96
CA SER A 189 0.31 17.72 -4.04
C SER A 189 0.50 16.41 -4.81
N LEU A 190 1.65 15.75 -4.66
CA LEU A 190 1.90 14.42 -5.23
C LEU A 190 1.02 13.33 -4.60
N PHE A 191 0.60 13.52 -3.36
CA PHE A 191 -0.19 12.53 -2.62
C PHE A 191 -1.68 12.76 -2.84
N ALA A 192 -2.42 11.65 -2.93
CA ALA A 192 -3.88 11.68 -2.91
C ALA A 192 -4.39 11.91 -1.47
N PRO A 193 -5.65 12.34 -1.29
CA PRO A 193 -6.23 12.48 0.04
C PRO A 193 -6.18 11.17 0.83
N LEU A 194 -5.83 11.26 2.12
CA LEU A 194 -5.86 10.12 3.03
C LEU A 194 -7.30 9.64 3.24
N THR A 195 -7.46 8.34 3.32
CA THR A 195 -8.76 7.66 3.44
C THR A 195 -8.65 6.57 4.49
N GLU A 196 -9.63 6.49 5.38
CA GLU A 196 -9.69 5.42 6.38
C GLU A 196 -10.22 4.11 5.77
N PRO A 197 -9.79 2.94 6.29
CA PRO A 197 -10.38 1.66 5.90
C PRO A 197 -11.88 1.63 6.19
N GLY A 198 -12.66 0.87 5.42
CA GLY A 198 -14.12 0.84 5.46
C GLY A 198 -14.79 1.90 4.60
N THR A 199 -14.05 2.82 3.98
CA THR A 199 -14.61 3.87 3.11
C THR A 199 -14.94 3.33 1.72
N GLN A 200 -16.12 3.64 1.21
CA GLN A 200 -16.45 3.37 -0.18
C GLN A 200 -15.72 4.37 -1.11
N LEU A 201 -14.81 3.87 -1.93
CA LEU A 201 -14.02 4.69 -2.87
C LEU A 201 -14.80 5.06 -4.11
N GLY A 202 -15.75 4.25 -4.51
CA GLY A 202 -16.58 4.38 -5.70
C GLY A 202 -17.15 3.04 -6.08
N ASN A 203 -17.77 2.98 -7.25
CA ASN A 203 -18.23 1.71 -7.84
C ASN A 203 -17.27 1.31 -8.98
N LEU A 204 -17.31 0.04 -9.37
CA LEU A 204 -16.66 -0.41 -10.60
C LEU A 204 -17.07 0.49 -11.76
N SER A 205 -16.08 0.94 -12.54
CA SER A 205 -16.33 1.75 -13.72
C SER A 205 -17.12 0.96 -14.77
N LYS A 206 -17.80 1.71 -15.64
CA LYS A 206 -18.58 1.09 -16.71
C LYS A 206 -17.72 0.18 -17.61
N GLU A 207 -16.50 0.61 -17.92
CA GLU A 207 -15.55 -0.13 -18.75
C GLU A 207 -15.19 -1.47 -18.11
N ILE A 208 -14.93 -1.48 -16.80
CA ILE A 208 -14.63 -2.72 -16.06
C ILE A 208 -15.85 -3.64 -15.99
N CYS A 209 -17.03 -3.06 -15.77
CA CYS A 209 -18.28 -3.84 -15.77
C CYS A 209 -18.53 -4.52 -17.11
N GLU A 210 -18.34 -3.80 -18.23
CA GLU A 210 -18.50 -4.33 -19.57
C GLU A 210 -17.45 -5.39 -19.91
N GLU A 211 -16.18 -5.14 -19.60
CA GLU A 211 -15.06 -6.06 -19.85
C GLU A 211 -15.20 -7.37 -19.05
N CYS A 212 -15.53 -7.28 -17.76
CA CYS A 212 -15.66 -8.44 -16.88
C CYS A 212 -17.06 -9.06 -16.94
N GLY A 213 -18.02 -8.40 -17.56
CA GLY A 213 -19.40 -8.83 -17.64
C GLY A 213 -20.10 -8.89 -16.27
N VAL A 214 -19.80 -7.97 -15.37
CA VAL A 214 -20.35 -7.86 -14.00
C VAL A 214 -21.20 -6.61 -13.85
N GLU A 215 -22.06 -6.60 -12.83
CA GLU A 215 -22.78 -5.38 -12.43
C GLU A 215 -21.85 -4.45 -11.65
N SER A 216 -22.24 -3.18 -11.59
CA SER A 216 -21.49 -2.17 -10.85
C SER A 216 -21.70 -2.36 -9.36
N VAL A 217 -20.62 -2.74 -8.65
CA VAL A 217 -20.60 -2.91 -7.20
C VAL A 217 -19.60 -1.94 -6.56
N PRO A 218 -19.76 -1.59 -5.28
CA PRO A 218 -18.82 -0.73 -4.58
C PRO A 218 -17.44 -1.37 -4.42
N VAL A 219 -16.41 -0.54 -4.58
CA VAL A 219 -15.04 -0.83 -4.19
C VAL A 219 -14.79 -0.14 -2.85
N ILE A 220 -14.43 -0.93 -1.85
CA ILE A 220 -14.24 -0.49 -0.47
C ILE A 220 -12.74 -0.44 -0.17
N SER A 221 -12.30 0.67 0.41
CA SER A 221 -10.98 0.77 1.02
C SER A 221 -10.93 -0.20 2.20
N VAL A 222 -10.06 -1.19 2.14
CA VAL A 222 -9.74 -2.08 3.28
C VAL A 222 -8.43 -1.60 3.90
N CYS A 223 -7.91 -2.24 4.95
CA CYS A 223 -6.52 -2.03 5.33
C CYS A 223 -5.65 -2.43 4.12
N GLY A 224 -5.11 -1.45 3.41
CA GLY A 224 -4.41 -1.66 2.14
C GLY A 224 -3.08 -2.42 2.30
N HIS A 225 -2.45 -2.32 3.48
CA HIS A 225 -1.29 -3.11 3.85
C HIS A 225 -1.73 -4.52 4.27
N ASP A 226 -1.29 -5.56 3.57
CA ASP A 226 -1.67 -6.96 3.79
C ASP A 226 -1.45 -7.45 5.23
N THR A 227 -0.40 -6.94 5.88
CA THR A 227 -0.13 -7.22 7.30
C THR A 227 -1.20 -6.63 8.20
N GLN A 228 -1.61 -5.39 7.97
CA GLN A 228 -2.67 -4.74 8.76
C GLN A 228 -4.02 -5.44 8.54
N SER A 229 -4.31 -5.82 7.30
CA SER A 229 -5.48 -6.67 7.01
C SER A 229 -5.47 -7.98 7.78
N ALA A 230 -4.29 -8.62 7.88
CA ALA A 230 -4.15 -9.86 8.65
C ALA A 230 -4.30 -9.65 10.17
N ILE A 231 -3.78 -8.53 10.70
CA ILE A 231 -3.87 -8.21 12.13
C ILE A 231 -5.33 -7.92 12.53
N THR A 232 -6.05 -7.14 11.74
CA THR A 232 -7.47 -6.85 12.02
C THR A 232 -8.37 -8.09 12.00
N ALA A 233 -7.93 -9.17 11.37
CA ALA A 233 -8.63 -10.45 11.33
C ALA A 233 -8.28 -11.40 12.49
N VAL A 234 -7.40 -11.00 13.42
CA VAL A 234 -7.03 -11.83 14.58
C VAL A 234 -8.23 -11.96 15.52
N PRO A 235 -8.73 -13.16 15.79
CA PRO A 235 -9.87 -13.37 16.69
C PRO A 235 -9.43 -13.26 18.15
N CYS A 236 -9.35 -12.06 18.69
CA CYS A 236 -8.99 -11.80 20.08
C CYS A 236 -10.13 -11.14 20.84
N GLU A 237 -10.52 -11.70 21.98
CA GLU A 237 -11.55 -11.16 22.87
C GLU A 237 -10.99 -10.18 23.92
N SER A 238 -9.67 -10.22 24.15
CA SER A 238 -8.96 -9.32 25.08
C SER A 238 -8.05 -8.38 24.31
N GLY A 239 -7.89 -7.13 24.79
CA GLY A 239 -6.96 -6.17 24.18
C GLY A 239 -5.47 -6.55 24.31
N ASP A 240 -5.15 -7.56 25.11
CA ASP A 240 -3.78 -8.00 25.36
C ASP A 240 -3.47 -9.27 24.55
N PHE A 241 -2.96 -9.10 23.34
CA PHE A 241 -2.48 -10.22 22.52
C PHE A 241 -1.19 -9.86 21.77
N ALA A 242 -0.45 -10.88 21.40
CA ALA A 242 0.64 -10.76 20.47
C ALA A 242 0.32 -11.56 19.21
N PHE A 243 0.65 -11.02 18.06
CA PHE A 243 0.48 -11.70 16.78
C PHE A 243 1.83 -12.05 16.15
N LEU A 244 1.84 -13.08 15.33
CA LEU A 244 2.95 -13.42 14.44
C LEU A 244 2.38 -13.63 13.03
N SER A 245 2.53 -12.62 12.16
CA SER A 245 2.26 -12.77 10.74
C SER A 245 3.51 -13.34 10.06
N SER A 246 3.44 -14.60 9.63
CA SER A 246 4.59 -15.31 9.06
C SER A 246 4.31 -15.74 7.63
N GLY A 247 4.88 -15.00 6.68
CA GLY A 247 4.78 -15.21 5.24
C GLY A 247 6.14 -14.96 4.57
N THR A 248 6.19 -14.10 3.60
CA THR A 248 7.44 -13.61 2.98
C THR A 248 8.32 -12.90 4.01
N TRP A 249 7.69 -12.20 4.95
CA TRP A 249 8.27 -11.63 6.17
C TRP A 249 7.68 -12.35 7.38
N SER A 250 8.37 -12.28 8.51
CA SER A 250 7.83 -12.67 9.81
C SER A 250 7.74 -11.42 10.67
N LEU A 251 6.52 -10.96 10.90
CA LEU A 251 6.22 -9.74 11.63
C LEU A 251 5.58 -10.12 12.97
N PHE A 252 6.24 -9.74 14.05
CA PHE A 252 5.79 -9.97 15.41
C PHE A 252 5.44 -8.65 16.08
N GLY A 253 4.29 -8.58 16.70
CA GLY A 253 3.82 -7.35 17.31
C GLY A 253 2.63 -7.54 18.25
N THR A 254 2.10 -6.43 18.69
CA THR A 254 0.89 -6.32 19.51
C THR A 254 0.11 -5.09 19.09
N GLU A 255 -1.19 -5.07 19.35
CA GLU A 255 -2.03 -3.89 19.21
C GLU A 255 -1.90 -3.00 20.44
N THR A 256 -1.94 -1.68 20.24
CA THR A 256 -1.83 -0.69 21.33
C THR A 256 -2.70 0.52 21.05
N ASP A 257 -3.25 1.13 22.09
CA ASP A 257 -4.11 2.33 21.98
C ASP A 257 -3.35 3.57 21.52
N ILE A 258 -2.04 3.62 21.79
CA ILE A 258 -1.16 4.73 21.46
C ILE A 258 0.16 4.23 20.87
N PRO A 259 0.80 5.00 19.98
CA PRO A 259 2.11 4.66 19.45
C PRO A 259 3.19 4.61 20.53
N TYR A 260 4.03 3.59 20.50
CA TYR A 260 5.19 3.48 21.39
C TYR A 260 6.44 4.10 20.74
N ILE A 261 6.59 5.43 20.89
CA ILE A 261 7.75 6.18 20.39
C ILE A 261 8.63 6.57 21.57
N ASN A 262 9.73 5.85 21.77
CA ASN A 262 10.66 6.06 22.87
C ASN A 262 12.08 5.54 22.52
N GLU A 263 13.04 5.73 23.44
CA GLU A 263 14.42 5.30 23.25
C GLU A 263 14.58 3.79 22.96
N LYS A 264 13.72 2.95 23.52
CA LYS A 264 13.78 1.51 23.28
C LYS A 264 13.25 1.16 21.89
N SER A 265 12.10 1.75 21.48
CA SER A 265 11.52 1.46 20.18
C SER A 265 12.44 1.88 19.03
N ILE A 266 13.06 3.06 19.09
CA ILE A 266 14.04 3.47 18.08
C ILE A 266 15.33 2.65 18.14
N LYS A 267 15.80 2.26 19.35
CA LYS A 267 16.99 1.43 19.50
C LYS A 267 16.82 0.07 18.84
N TYR A 268 15.66 -0.53 18.97
CA TYR A 268 15.34 -1.84 18.39
C TYR A 268 14.72 -1.71 16.97
N ASN A 269 14.62 -0.52 16.46
CA ASN A 269 14.04 -0.22 15.14
C ASN A 269 12.64 -0.84 14.98
N LEU A 270 11.77 -0.62 15.96
CA LEU A 270 10.38 -1.09 15.92
C LEU A 270 9.54 -0.16 15.05
N THR A 271 8.47 -0.69 14.48
CA THR A 271 7.50 0.08 13.70
C THR A 271 6.21 0.27 14.48
N ASN A 272 5.54 1.41 14.26
CA ASN A 272 4.20 1.74 14.74
C ASN A 272 3.33 2.06 13.51
N GLU A 273 2.48 1.14 13.14
CA GLU A 273 1.62 1.24 11.97
C GLU A 273 0.14 1.25 12.36
#